data_5ea2daab05e5082059cf39771ee1a3e7
#
_entry.id   5ea2daab05e5082059cf39771ee1a3e7
#
_cell.length_a   1.000
_cell.length_b   1.000
_cell.length_c   1.000
_cell.angle_alpha   90.00
_cell.angle_beta   90.00
_cell.angle_gamma   90.00
#
_symmetry.space_group_name_H-M   'P 1'
#
loop_
_entity.id
_entity.type
_entity.pdbx_description
1 polymer ?
#
loop_
_entity_poly.entity_id
_entity_poly.type
_entity_poly.pdbx_seq_one_letter_code
_entity_poly.pdbx_strand_id
1 'polypeptide(L)'
;MCCGLVTLDVVQVVDALPRPDEKVVARSVAATFGGPAANAAATAVALGVPTRLVTAVGGGPLAEVVRRELAGCGVELVDAAAGTSGGRLAVSTVLVTRATGERAVVSTNASGFGDLASRTAAGGLGLLDGVGPGDVLLLDGHLPGLALGVAHLARERGAAVVLDGGSWKPDAAEMIGACDAVVVSADFRPPGVGADDVLAAVAALGPRFVARTRGPRPVEVLDAGEWYDVAVPEPGRVVDTLGAGDVVHGAFAAEAARGASWRVALERAVAVASRSVEHPGARGWVGAAGSP
;
A
#
# COMPACT_ATOMS: atom_id res chain seq x y z
N MET A 1 -3.87 4.70 10.34
CA MET A 1 -2.45 4.33 10.42
C MET A 1 -2.12 3.33 9.32
N CYS A 2 -0.90 3.34 8.76
CA CYS A 2 -0.42 2.32 7.81
C CYS A 2 0.82 1.63 8.38
N CYS A 3 0.99 0.33 8.11
CA CYS A 3 2.19 -0.43 8.48
C CYS A 3 2.64 -1.30 7.30
N GLY A 4 3.87 -1.14 6.85
CA GLY A 4 4.39 -1.92 5.73
C GLY A 4 5.58 -1.28 5.03
N LEU A 5 5.69 -1.50 3.72
CA LEU A 5 6.85 -1.15 2.93
C LEU A 5 6.89 0.33 2.56
N VAL A 6 8.06 0.91 2.73
CA VAL A 6 8.50 2.14 2.06
C VAL A 6 9.75 1.84 1.22
N THR A 7 9.84 2.40 0.04
CA THR A 7 11.02 2.31 -0.84
C THR A 7 11.50 3.70 -1.22
N LEU A 8 12.74 3.80 -1.65
CA LEU A 8 13.16 4.89 -2.53
C LEU A 8 13.04 4.39 -3.97
N ASP A 9 12.16 4.98 -4.74
CA ASP A 9 11.97 4.64 -6.14
C ASP A 9 12.76 5.61 -7.02
N VAL A 10 13.66 5.06 -7.82
CA VAL A 10 14.39 5.79 -8.87
C VAL A 10 13.69 5.46 -10.19
N VAL A 11 12.85 6.39 -10.64
CA VAL A 11 12.04 6.25 -11.85
C VAL A 11 12.77 6.93 -13.02
N GLN A 12 13.05 6.20 -14.08
CA GLN A 12 13.67 6.71 -15.29
C GLN A 12 12.77 6.46 -16.50
N VAL A 13 12.52 7.50 -17.27
CA VAL A 13 11.78 7.37 -18.54
C VAL A 13 12.79 7.15 -19.66
N VAL A 14 12.60 6.06 -20.42
CA VAL A 14 13.44 5.66 -21.55
C VAL A 14 12.60 5.52 -22.82
N ASP A 15 13.23 5.58 -24.00
CA ASP A 15 12.54 5.35 -25.26
C ASP A 15 12.23 3.84 -25.45
N ALA A 16 13.13 2.97 -25.01
CA ALA A 16 12.96 1.53 -24.98
C ALA A 16 13.72 0.94 -23.78
N LEU A 17 13.29 -0.22 -23.29
CA LEU A 17 14.05 -0.96 -22.27
C LEU A 17 15.38 -1.43 -22.86
N PRO A 18 16.51 -1.30 -22.10
CA PRO A 18 17.81 -1.75 -22.58
C PRO A 18 17.86 -3.28 -22.76
N ARG A 19 18.52 -3.73 -23.80
CA ARG A 19 18.92 -5.14 -23.95
C ARG A 19 20.15 -5.41 -23.07
N PRO A 20 20.51 -6.68 -22.83
CA PRO A 20 21.77 -7.01 -22.16
C PRO A 20 22.94 -6.29 -22.83
N ASP A 21 23.82 -5.72 -22.01
CA ASP A 21 25.03 -4.96 -22.41
C ASP A 21 24.76 -3.65 -23.19
N GLU A 22 23.49 -3.20 -23.25
CA GLU A 22 23.14 -1.94 -23.91
C GLU A 22 23.12 -0.79 -22.90
N LYS A 23 23.74 0.34 -23.27
CA LYS A 23 23.64 1.60 -22.56
C LYS A 23 22.61 2.51 -23.22
N VAL A 24 21.56 2.85 -22.49
CA VAL A 24 20.55 3.83 -22.92
C VAL A 24 20.66 5.09 -22.08
N VAL A 25 20.23 6.22 -22.66
CA VAL A 25 20.14 7.49 -21.95
C VAL A 25 18.69 7.76 -21.59
N ALA A 26 18.41 7.96 -20.31
CA ALA A 26 17.07 8.31 -19.85
C ALA A 26 16.67 9.72 -20.30
N ARG A 27 15.41 9.90 -20.62
CA ARG A 27 14.78 11.18 -20.96
C ARG A 27 14.53 12.05 -19.73
N SER A 28 14.23 11.39 -18.61
CA SER A 28 14.08 12.04 -17.30
C SER A 28 14.38 11.06 -16.18
N VAL A 29 14.66 11.60 -15.01
CA VAL A 29 14.82 10.84 -13.76
C VAL A 29 14.06 11.54 -12.65
N ALA A 30 13.39 10.75 -11.80
CA ALA A 30 12.83 11.18 -10.53
C ALA A 30 13.28 10.21 -9.43
N ALA A 31 13.55 10.74 -8.25
CA ALA A 31 13.80 9.95 -7.05
C ALA A 31 12.80 10.37 -6.00
N THR A 32 11.94 9.45 -5.59
CA THR A 32 10.84 9.74 -4.65
C THR A 32 10.57 8.51 -3.80
N PHE A 33 9.83 8.67 -2.69
CA PHE A 33 9.42 7.47 -1.98
C PHE A 33 8.37 6.70 -2.78
N GLY A 34 8.34 5.39 -2.57
CA GLY A 34 7.32 4.46 -3.05
C GLY A 34 7.01 3.44 -1.96
N GLY A 35 6.41 2.33 -2.37
CA GLY A 35 5.96 1.26 -1.49
C GLY A 35 4.47 1.39 -1.14
N PRO A 36 3.74 0.25 -1.06
CA PRO A 36 2.28 0.26 -0.94
C PRO A 36 1.80 1.00 0.31
N ALA A 37 2.33 0.67 1.49
CA ALA A 37 1.93 1.34 2.73
C ALA A 37 2.24 2.83 2.75
N ALA A 38 3.38 3.26 2.16
CA ALA A 38 3.75 4.66 2.12
C ALA A 38 2.87 5.47 1.15
N ASN A 39 2.57 4.91 -0.02
CA ASN A 39 1.64 5.53 -0.97
C ASN A 39 0.21 5.60 -0.40
N ALA A 40 -0.24 4.53 0.27
CA ALA A 40 -1.54 4.52 0.95
C ALA A 40 -1.62 5.56 2.08
N ALA A 41 -0.56 5.72 2.88
CA ALA A 41 -0.48 6.72 3.92
C ALA A 41 -0.56 8.16 3.35
N ALA A 42 0.21 8.43 2.28
CA ALA A 42 0.16 9.71 1.59
C ALA A 42 -1.23 9.98 0.96
N THR A 43 -1.89 8.95 0.44
CA THR A 43 -3.27 9.04 -0.07
C THR A 43 -4.24 9.44 1.04
N ALA A 44 -4.17 8.78 2.20
CA ALA A 44 -5.04 9.10 3.33
C ALA A 44 -4.84 10.54 3.83
N VAL A 45 -3.58 11.01 3.91
CA VAL A 45 -3.27 12.41 4.25
C VAL A 45 -3.82 13.37 3.22
N ALA A 46 -3.64 13.09 1.92
CA ALA A 46 -4.16 13.93 0.84
C ALA A 46 -5.70 14.03 0.87
N LEU A 47 -6.37 13.00 1.38
CA LEU A 47 -7.82 13.02 1.65
C LEU A 47 -8.17 13.70 3.00
N GLY A 48 -7.22 14.28 3.72
CA GLY A 48 -7.47 15.01 4.97
C GLY A 48 -7.60 14.13 6.21
N VAL A 49 -7.10 12.87 6.17
CA VAL A 49 -7.04 11.98 7.33
C VAL A 49 -5.61 11.93 7.87
N PRO A 50 -5.33 12.46 9.09
CA PRO A 50 -4.01 12.38 9.69
C PRO A 50 -3.52 10.92 9.75
N THR A 51 -2.33 10.66 9.23
CA THR A 51 -1.87 9.28 9.06
C THR A 51 -0.43 9.12 9.49
N ARG A 52 -0.21 8.10 10.32
CA ARG A 52 1.09 7.60 10.74
C ARG A 52 1.47 6.40 9.88
N LEU A 53 2.72 6.37 9.42
CA LEU A 53 3.33 5.24 8.72
C LEU A 53 4.35 4.55 9.64
N VAL A 54 4.08 3.32 10.02
CA VAL A 54 5.02 2.44 10.72
C VAL A 54 5.75 1.60 9.67
N THR A 55 7.05 1.78 9.55
CA THR A 55 7.84 1.12 8.50
C THR A 55 9.31 1.00 8.93
N ALA A 56 10.15 0.49 8.06
CA ALA A 56 11.59 0.39 8.26
C ALA A 56 12.32 1.25 7.22
N VAL A 57 12.94 2.34 7.68
CA VAL A 57 13.75 3.24 6.84
C VAL A 57 15.22 3.07 7.11
N GLY A 58 15.60 2.95 8.40
CA GLY A 58 16.99 2.83 8.81
C GLY A 58 17.78 4.13 8.65
N GLY A 59 19.09 4.03 8.45
CA GLY A 59 20.00 5.18 8.37
C GLY A 59 20.60 5.39 6.97
N GLY A 60 21.25 6.55 6.81
CA GLY A 60 22.02 6.89 5.63
C GLY A 60 21.37 7.91 4.69
N PRO A 61 22.11 8.41 3.68
CA PRO A 61 21.65 9.51 2.83
C PRO A 61 20.35 9.23 2.07
N LEU A 62 20.13 8.00 1.61
CA LEU A 62 18.90 7.62 0.91
C LEU A 62 17.69 7.62 1.84
N ALA A 63 17.89 7.22 3.09
CA ALA A 63 16.85 7.26 4.13
C ALA A 63 16.40 8.70 4.41
N GLU A 64 17.31 9.67 4.39
CA GLU A 64 17.00 11.08 4.59
C GLU A 64 16.15 11.67 3.44
N VAL A 65 16.36 11.19 2.22
CA VAL A 65 15.48 11.58 1.09
C VAL A 65 14.04 11.14 1.37
N VAL A 66 13.86 9.87 1.72
CA VAL A 66 12.52 9.31 2.00
C VAL A 66 11.86 10.01 3.19
N ARG A 67 12.60 10.27 4.29
CA ARG A 67 12.06 11.01 5.45
C ARG A 67 11.56 12.40 5.08
N ARG A 68 12.33 13.13 4.28
CA ARG A 68 11.97 14.49 3.84
C ARG A 68 10.72 14.46 2.95
N GLU A 69 10.66 13.52 2.02
CA GLU A 69 9.52 13.35 1.11
C GLU A 69 8.23 13.01 1.86
N LEU A 70 8.28 12.05 2.82
CA LEU A 70 7.15 11.69 3.65
C LEU A 70 6.67 12.87 4.51
N ALA A 71 7.60 13.58 5.14
CA ALA A 71 7.27 14.78 5.91
C ALA A 71 6.64 15.88 5.03
N GLY A 72 7.15 16.06 3.80
CA GLY A 72 6.58 16.98 2.81
C GLY A 72 5.14 16.66 2.40
N CYS A 73 4.75 15.39 2.48
CA CYS A 73 3.37 14.94 2.26
C CYS A 73 2.51 14.97 3.55
N GLY A 74 3.07 15.35 4.70
CA GLY A 74 2.35 15.37 5.97
C GLY A 74 2.16 13.99 6.63
N VAL A 75 2.89 12.98 6.18
CA VAL A 75 2.87 11.63 6.78
C VAL A 75 3.76 11.61 8.02
N GLU A 76 3.20 11.24 9.18
CA GLU A 76 3.97 11.01 10.40
C GLU A 76 4.72 9.67 10.29
N LEU A 77 6.04 9.71 10.32
CA LEU A 77 6.88 8.51 10.18
C LEU A 77 7.27 7.93 11.55
N VAL A 78 7.00 6.65 11.76
CA VAL A 78 7.56 5.83 12.84
C VAL A 78 8.48 4.79 12.23
N ASP A 79 9.79 5.00 12.39
CA ASP A 79 10.83 4.12 11.83
C ASP A 79 11.16 2.99 12.82
N ALA A 80 10.63 1.80 12.55
CA ALA A 80 10.89 0.61 13.34
C ALA A 80 12.35 0.13 13.26
N ALA A 81 13.12 0.61 12.27
CA ALA A 81 14.55 0.34 12.15
C ALA A 81 15.44 1.42 12.77
N ALA A 82 14.86 2.43 13.44
CA ALA A 82 15.64 3.47 14.10
C ALA A 82 16.64 2.88 15.12
N GLY A 83 17.90 3.31 15.02
CA GLY A 83 18.98 2.83 15.90
C GLY A 83 19.45 1.40 15.64
N THR A 84 18.97 0.72 14.58
CA THR A 84 19.54 -0.57 14.17
C THR A 84 20.80 -0.35 13.32
N SER A 85 21.88 -1.07 13.62
CA SER A 85 23.05 -1.11 12.77
C SER A 85 22.81 -2.06 11.59
N GLY A 86 23.03 -1.62 10.36
CA GLY A 86 23.02 -2.48 9.15
C GLY A 86 21.70 -2.57 8.40
N GLY A 87 20.62 -1.96 8.88
CA GLY A 87 19.36 -1.87 8.11
C GLY A 87 19.54 -0.99 6.87
N ARG A 88 19.10 -1.48 5.72
CA ARG A 88 19.19 -0.77 4.44
C ARG A 88 17.80 -0.49 3.91
N LEU A 89 17.54 0.78 3.63
CA LEU A 89 16.31 1.20 2.95
C LEU A 89 16.09 0.37 1.69
N ALA A 90 14.87 -0.05 1.48
CA ALA A 90 14.47 -0.67 0.22
C ALA A 90 14.54 0.34 -0.93
N VAL A 91 15.15 -0.08 -2.04
CA VAL A 91 15.30 0.74 -3.25
C VAL A 91 14.70 0.01 -4.42
N SER A 92 13.92 0.73 -5.22
CA SER A 92 13.40 0.24 -6.50
C SER A 92 13.96 1.07 -7.64
N THR A 93 14.42 0.43 -8.70
CA THR A 93 14.69 1.05 -9.99
C THR A 93 13.52 0.74 -10.91
N VAL A 94 12.89 1.79 -11.43
CA VAL A 94 11.74 1.69 -12.33
C VAL A 94 12.11 2.30 -13.68
N LEU A 95 12.11 1.50 -14.73
CA LEU A 95 12.24 1.97 -16.11
C LEU A 95 10.86 2.05 -16.73
N VAL A 96 10.50 3.20 -17.28
CA VAL A 96 9.21 3.44 -17.94
C VAL A 96 9.46 3.71 -19.41
N THR A 97 8.86 2.92 -20.30
CA THR A 97 8.93 3.15 -21.75
C THR A 97 8.01 4.29 -22.13
N ARG A 98 8.56 5.37 -22.68
CA ARG A 98 7.82 6.61 -22.97
C ARG A 98 6.60 6.42 -23.89
N ALA A 99 6.74 5.55 -24.88
CA ALA A 99 5.70 5.37 -25.91
C ALA A 99 4.52 4.52 -25.42
N THR A 100 4.78 3.51 -24.57
CA THR A 100 3.78 2.52 -24.16
C THR A 100 3.37 2.64 -22.68
N GLY A 101 4.18 3.32 -21.85
CA GLY A 101 4.00 3.32 -20.41
C GLY A 101 4.34 1.99 -19.73
N GLU A 102 4.83 1.00 -20.48
CA GLU A 102 5.28 -0.28 -19.92
C GLU A 102 6.44 -0.07 -18.96
N ARG A 103 6.51 -0.93 -17.95
CA ARG A 103 7.47 -0.79 -16.86
C ARG A 103 8.28 -2.06 -16.64
N ALA A 104 9.57 -1.85 -16.33
CA ALA A 104 10.41 -2.87 -15.72
C ALA A 104 10.84 -2.37 -14.33
N VAL A 105 10.66 -3.21 -13.31
CA VAL A 105 10.96 -2.86 -11.93
C VAL A 105 11.94 -3.85 -11.34
N VAL A 106 13.01 -3.32 -10.74
CA VAL A 106 13.94 -4.09 -9.91
C VAL A 106 13.90 -3.50 -8.51
N SER A 107 13.47 -4.28 -7.53
CA SER A 107 13.32 -3.84 -6.14
C SER A 107 14.06 -4.76 -5.18
N THR A 108 14.67 -4.19 -4.15
CA THR A 108 15.21 -4.97 -3.03
C THR A 108 14.13 -5.36 -2.02
N ASN A 109 12.90 -4.84 -2.16
CA ASN A 109 11.83 -5.02 -1.19
C ASN A 109 12.32 -4.77 0.26
N ALA A 110 11.72 -5.45 1.24
CA ALA A 110 12.09 -5.33 2.66
C ALA A 110 13.29 -6.20 3.07
N SER A 111 14.03 -6.81 2.14
CA SER A 111 15.10 -7.77 2.44
C SER A 111 16.32 -7.18 3.19
N GLY A 112 16.44 -5.85 3.20
CA GLY A 112 17.51 -5.15 3.91
C GLY A 112 17.36 -5.05 5.42
N PHE A 113 16.21 -5.45 5.95
CA PHE A 113 15.92 -5.44 7.39
C PHE A 113 15.72 -6.88 7.87
N GLY A 114 16.38 -7.24 8.97
CA GLY A 114 16.15 -8.51 9.63
C GLY A 114 14.76 -8.59 10.28
N ASP A 115 14.56 -9.56 11.15
CA ASP A 115 13.31 -9.68 11.90
C ASP A 115 13.09 -8.46 12.81
N LEU A 116 12.02 -7.71 12.55
CA LEU A 116 11.58 -6.56 13.33
C LEU A 116 10.48 -6.92 14.35
N ALA A 117 10.12 -8.20 14.49
CA ALA A 117 9.08 -8.64 15.43
C ALA A 117 9.39 -8.25 16.87
N SER A 118 10.67 -8.32 17.27
CA SER A 118 11.13 -7.91 18.60
C SER A 118 10.84 -6.44 18.93
N ARG A 119 10.69 -5.60 17.93
CA ARG A 119 10.38 -4.17 18.10
C ARG A 119 8.95 -3.92 18.59
N THR A 120 8.01 -4.81 18.21
CA THR A 120 6.63 -4.74 18.69
C THR A 120 6.50 -5.33 20.09
N ALA A 121 7.17 -6.45 20.35
CA ALA A 121 7.15 -7.12 21.64
C ALA A 121 7.72 -6.26 22.79
N ALA A 122 8.70 -5.42 22.50
CA ALA A 122 9.34 -4.56 23.51
C ALA A 122 8.47 -3.34 23.92
N GLY A 123 7.31 -3.10 23.28
CA GLY A 123 6.46 -1.91 23.52
C GLY A 123 7.20 -0.57 23.29
N GLY A 124 8.43 -0.63 22.73
CA GLY A 124 9.48 0.34 22.92
C GLY A 124 9.47 1.55 21.96
N LEU A 125 8.55 1.65 21.00
CA LEU A 125 8.60 2.71 19.99
C LEU A 125 7.36 3.62 19.97
N GLY A 126 6.42 3.47 20.92
CA GLY A 126 5.16 4.24 20.86
C GLY A 126 4.39 4.00 19.54
N LEU A 127 4.59 2.81 18.93
CA LEU A 127 4.08 2.48 17.57
C LEU A 127 2.60 2.79 17.42
N LEU A 128 1.84 2.61 18.50
CA LEU A 128 0.39 2.74 18.53
C LEU A 128 -0.09 3.80 19.54
N ASP A 129 0.75 4.77 19.89
CA ASP A 129 0.32 5.83 20.79
C ASP A 129 -0.87 6.58 20.21
N GLY A 130 -1.94 6.69 21.01
CA GLY A 130 -3.18 7.35 20.61
C GLY A 130 -4.10 6.53 19.70
N VAL A 131 -3.72 5.30 19.30
CA VAL A 131 -4.59 4.41 18.51
C VAL A 131 -5.65 3.77 19.39
N GLY A 132 -6.91 3.79 18.94
CA GLY A 132 -8.05 3.24 19.67
C GLY A 132 -9.28 2.98 18.79
N PRO A 133 -10.46 2.82 19.40
CA PRO A 133 -11.70 2.58 18.66
C PRO A 133 -12.00 3.69 17.66
N GLY A 134 -12.39 3.32 16.45
CA GLY A 134 -12.61 4.22 15.33
C GLY A 134 -11.39 4.46 14.44
N ASP A 135 -10.19 4.09 14.90
CA ASP A 135 -9.01 4.11 14.05
C ASP A 135 -8.95 2.87 13.14
N VAL A 136 -8.22 3.02 12.04
CA VAL A 136 -7.97 1.95 11.07
C VAL A 136 -6.47 1.75 10.88
N LEU A 137 -6.02 0.50 10.99
CA LEU A 137 -4.69 0.05 10.61
C LEU A 137 -4.73 -0.61 9.24
N LEU A 138 -4.02 -0.06 8.26
CA LEU A 138 -3.78 -0.69 6.96
C LEU A 138 -2.42 -1.38 6.95
N LEU A 139 -2.41 -2.65 6.55
CA LEU A 139 -1.21 -3.47 6.30
C LEU A 139 -1.04 -3.70 4.80
N ASP A 140 0.19 -3.86 4.30
CA ASP A 140 0.47 -4.18 2.90
C ASP A 140 1.13 -5.56 2.68
N GLY A 141 1.13 -6.39 3.71
CA GLY A 141 1.74 -7.72 3.65
C GLY A 141 3.27 -7.73 3.57
N HIS A 142 3.93 -6.61 3.76
CA HIS A 142 5.38 -6.52 3.93
C HIS A 142 5.76 -6.41 5.41
N LEU A 143 7.04 -6.70 5.75
CA LEU A 143 7.55 -6.69 7.12
C LEU A 143 6.70 -7.56 8.08
N PRO A 144 6.47 -8.84 7.78
CA PRO A 144 5.43 -9.66 8.43
C PRO A 144 5.53 -9.68 9.95
N GLY A 145 6.72 -9.85 10.52
CA GLY A 145 6.91 -9.85 11.97
C GLY A 145 6.51 -8.53 12.64
N LEU A 146 6.81 -7.38 12.01
CA LEU A 146 6.37 -6.07 12.48
C LEU A 146 4.86 -5.91 12.29
N ALA A 147 4.34 -6.23 11.10
CA ALA A 147 2.95 -6.04 10.72
C ALA A 147 1.99 -6.85 11.62
N LEU A 148 2.28 -8.12 11.85
CA LEU A 148 1.49 -8.98 12.75
C LEU A 148 1.48 -8.47 14.19
N GLY A 149 2.63 -8.07 14.73
CA GLY A 149 2.70 -7.51 16.07
C GLY A 149 1.88 -6.21 16.19
N VAL A 150 1.98 -5.32 15.20
CA VAL A 150 1.20 -4.07 15.16
C VAL A 150 -0.30 -4.36 14.99
N ALA A 151 -0.67 -5.37 14.19
CA ALA A 151 -2.07 -5.77 14.02
C ALA A 151 -2.71 -6.27 15.32
N HIS A 152 -2.04 -7.16 16.04
CA HIS A 152 -2.53 -7.66 17.32
C HIS A 152 -2.74 -6.53 18.34
N LEU A 153 -1.74 -5.65 18.48
CA LEU A 153 -1.84 -4.50 19.38
C LEU A 153 -2.96 -3.51 18.96
N ALA A 154 -3.17 -3.31 17.68
CA ALA A 154 -4.25 -2.43 17.17
C ALA A 154 -5.62 -3.02 17.51
N ARG A 155 -5.81 -4.31 17.31
CA ARG A 155 -7.06 -5.02 17.67
C ARG A 155 -7.33 -4.99 19.17
N GLU A 156 -6.31 -5.22 20.01
CA GLU A 156 -6.43 -5.09 21.48
C GLU A 156 -6.90 -3.69 21.91
N ARG A 157 -6.57 -2.66 21.12
CA ARG A 157 -7.01 -1.28 21.35
C ARG A 157 -8.34 -0.93 20.71
N GLY A 158 -8.96 -1.88 19.99
CA GLY A 158 -10.26 -1.69 19.33
C GLY A 158 -10.21 -1.00 17.98
N ALA A 159 -9.03 -0.84 17.38
CA ALA A 159 -8.88 -0.36 16.01
C ALA A 159 -9.22 -1.48 15.01
N ALA A 160 -9.80 -1.11 13.89
CA ALA A 160 -10.04 -2.04 12.79
C ALA A 160 -8.75 -2.29 11.98
N VAL A 161 -8.57 -3.51 11.48
CA VAL A 161 -7.38 -3.90 10.69
C VAL A 161 -7.79 -4.25 9.26
N VAL A 162 -7.11 -3.66 8.29
CA VAL A 162 -7.33 -3.84 6.86
C VAL A 162 -6.05 -4.32 6.19
N LEU A 163 -6.16 -5.23 5.22
CA LEU A 163 -5.01 -5.69 4.42
C LEU A 163 -5.12 -5.27 2.97
N ASP A 164 -4.04 -4.69 2.45
CA ASP A 164 -3.70 -4.63 1.04
C ASP A 164 -3.06 -5.97 0.61
N GLY A 165 -3.84 -6.78 -0.08
CA GLY A 165 -3.42 -8.08 -0.59
C GLY A 165 -2.85 -8.00 -2.00
N GLY A 166 -1.70 -7.39 -2.22
CA GLY A 166 -1.07 -7.27 -3.54
C GLY A 166 -0.67 -8.63 -4.13
N SER A 167 -0.04 -9.50 -3.35
CA SER A 167 0.32 -10.87 -3.76
C SER A 167 0.37 -11.81 -2.56
N TRP A 168 0.12 -13.09 -2.80
CA TRP A 168 0.27 -14.11 -1.74
C TRP A 168 1.73 -14.22 -1.29
N LYS A 169 1.94 -14.22 0.02
CA LYS A 169 3.25 -14.37 0.67
C LYS A 169 3.16 -15.50 1.70
N PRO A 170 4.27 -16.07 2.18
CA PRO A 170 4.25 -17.16 3.16
C PRO A 170 3.38 -16.89 4.40
N ASP A 171 3.44 -15.66 4.93
CA ASP A 171 2.72 -15.26 6.16
C ASP A 171 1.31 -14.70 5.88
N ALA A 172 0.84 -14.78 4.62
CA ALA A 172 -0.41 -14.14 4.22
C ALA A 172 -1.64 -14.70 4.95
N ALA A 173 -1.68 -16.01 5.21
CA ALA A 173 -2.82 -16.63 5.89
C ALA A 173 -2.98 -16.10 7.32
N GLU A 174 -1.88 -15.99 8.07
CA GLU A 174 -1.89 -15.47 9.43
C GLU A 174 -2.27 -13.98 9.44
N MET A 175 -1.71 -13.21 8.51
CA MET A 175 -2.00 -11.78 8.39
C MET A 175 -3.46 -11.53 8.02
N ILE A 176 -4.04 -12.30 7.08
CA ILE A 176 -5.46 -12.26 6.72
C ILE A 176 -6.33 -12.55 7.95
N GLY A 177 -5.98 -13.58 8.75
CA GLY A 177 -6.72 -13.95 9.96
C GLY A 177 -6.72 -12.87 11.04
N ALA A 178 -5.78 -11.94 11.01
CA ALA A 178 -5.72 -10.78 11.89
C ALA A 178 -6.55 -9.58 11.41
N CYS A 179 -7.17 -9.65 10.21
CA CYS A 179 -7.85 -8.52 9.58
C CYS A 179 -9.38 -8.60 9.67
N ASP A 180 -10.02 -7.44 9.73
CA ASP A 180 -11.48 -7.29 9.65
C ASP A 180 -11.94 -7.18 8.19
N ALA A 181 -11.11 -6.54 7.34
CA ALA A 181 -11.35 -6.39 5.91
C ALA A 181 -10.07 -6.64 5.10
N VAL A 182 -10.22 -7.24 3.93
CA VAL A 182 -9.11 -7.54 3.01
C VAL A 182 -9.49 -7.12 1.60
N VAL A 183 -8.66 -6.32 0.97
CA VAL A 183 -8.81 -5.96 -0.45
C VAL A 183 -7.62 -6.54 -1.21
N VAL A 184 -7.89 -7.51 -2.09
CA VAL A 184 -6.84 -8.20 -2.85
C VAL A 184 -6.77 -7.71 -4.30
N SER A 185 -5.60 -7.83 -4.91
CA SER A 185 -5.41 -7.55 -6.34
C SER A 185 -5.93 -8.70 -7.22
N ALA A 186 -6.03 -8.44 -8.53
CA ALA A 186 -6.34 -9.47 -9.52
C ALA A 186 -5.34 -10.64 -9.50
N ASP A 187 -4.08 -10.35 -9.16
CA ASP A 187 -2.98 -11.32 -9.18
C ASP A 187 -2.83 -12.09 -7.86
N PHE A 188 -3.57 -11.68 -6.83
CA PHE A 188 -3.53 -12.36 -5.54
C PHE A 188 -4.10 -13.77 -5.66
N ARG A 189 -3.30 -14.78 -5.31
CA ARG A 189 -3.69 -16.18 -5.46
C ARG A 189 -3.18 -17.02 -4.30
N PRO A 190 -4.05 -17.51 -3.40
CA PRO A 190 -3.68 -18.52 -2.43
C PRO A 190 -3.24 -19.81 -3.14
N PRO A 191 -2.25 -20.55 -2.61
CA PRO A 191 -1.81 -21.81 -3.20
C PRO A 191 -2.95 -22.81 -3.36
N GLY A 192 -3.06 -23.39 -4.55
CA GLY A 192 -4.08 -24.41 -4.85
C GLY A 192 -5.50 -23.88 -5.06
N VAL A 193 -5.71 -22.56 -5.02
CA VAL A 193 -7.03 -21.93 -5.16
C VAL A 193 -7.25 -21.46 -6.61
N GLY A 194 -8.41 -21.80 -7.17
CA GLY A 194 -8.88 -21.31 -8.47
C GLY A 194 -9.12 -19.80 -8.48
N ALA A 195 -9.17 -19.21 -9.68
CA ALA A 195 -9.37 -17.77 -9.83
C ALA A 195 -10.71 -17.31 -9.23
N ASP A 196 -11.74 -18.12 -9.40
CA ASP A 196 -13.11 -17.78 -8.99
C ASP A 196 -13.35 -18.03 -7.49
N ASP A 197 -12.47 -18.80 -6.84
CA ASP A 197 -12.61 -19.18 -5.42
C ASP A 197 -11.80 -18.27 -4.48
N VAL A 198 -11.08 -17.28 -4.99
CA VAL A 198 -10.13 -16.46 -4.21
C VAL A 198 -10.84 -15.75 -3.04
N LEU A 199 -11.99 -15.10 -3.28
CA LEU A 199 -12.68 -14.37 -2.21
C LEU A 199 -13.19 -15.31 -1.12
N ALA A 200 -13.78 -16.44 -1.50
CA ALA A 200 -14.26 -17.44 -0.55
C ALA A 200 -13.09 -18.03 0.27
N ALA A 201 -11.96 -18.33 -0.37
CA ALA A 201 -10.78 -18.85 0.29
C ALA A 201 -10.17 -17.83 1.28
N VAL A 202 -10.15 -16.54 0.92
CA VAL A 202 -9.68 -15.47 1.81
C VAL A 202 -10.65 -15.27 2.96
N ALA A 203 -11.97 -15.24 2.71
CA ALA A 203 -12.99 -15.08 3.76
C ALA A 203 -12.96 -16.25 4.76
N ALA A 204 -12.64 -17.46 4.32
CA ALA A 204 -12.49 -18.62 5.19
C ALA A 204 -11.34 -18.50 6.22
N LEU A 205 -10.41 -17.57 6.01
CA LEU A 205 -9.31 -17.27 6.94
C LEU A 205 -9.71 -16.28 8.06
N GLY A 206 -10.91 -15.66 8.01
CA GLY A 206 -11.44 -14.87 9.12
C GLY A 206 -12.10 -13.53 8.78
N PRO A 207 -11.63 -12.75 7.78
CA PRO A 207 -12.20 -11.44 7.52
C PRO A 207 -13.66 -11.54 7.06
N ARG A 208 -14.51 -10.62 7.53
CA ARG A 208 -15.91 -10.56 7.15
C ARG A 208 -16.14 -9.86 5.82
N PHE A 209 -15.23 -8.96 5.46
CA PHE A 209 -15.23 -8.22 4.21
C PHE A 209 -14.01 -8.58 3.37
N VAL A 210 -14.26 -9.08 2.17
CA VAL A 210 -13.21 -9.40 1.19
C VAL A 210 -13.58 -8.79 -0.15
N ALA A 211 -12.67 -8.04 -0.76
CA ALA A 211 -12.88 -7.48 -2.09
C ALA A 211 -11.70 -7.81 -3.01
N ARG A 212 -11.96 -7.91 -4.31
CA ARG A 212 -10.93 -8.17 -5.33
C ARG A 212 -10.98 -7.13 -6.44
N THR A 213 -9.95 -6.32 -6.54
CA THR A 213 -9.80 -5.35 -7.64
C THR A 213 -9.38 -6.06 -8.93
N ARG A 214 -9.88 -5.55 -10.08
CA ARG A 214 -9.64 -6.14 -11.40
C ARG A 214 -9.34 -5.08 -12.45
N GLY A 215 -8.55 -4.06 -12.08
CA GLY A 215 -8.29 -2.90 -12.93
C GLY A 215 -9.58 -2.12 -13.22
N PRO A 216 -9.92 -1.85 -14.49
CA PRO A 216 -11.12 -1.07 -14.83
C PRO A 216 -12.45 -1.85 -14.68
N ARG A 217 -12.39 -3.18 -14.44
CA ARG A 217 -13.59 -4.00 -14.24
C ARG A 217 -14.17 -3.78 -12.84
N PRO A 218 -15.47 -4.05 -12.63
CA PRO A 218 -16.06 -3.97 -11.31
C PRO A 218 -15.29 -4.79 -10.28
N VAL A 219 -15.20 -4.27 -9.06
CA VAL A 219 -14.57 -4.95 -7.92
C VAL A 219 -15.53 -6.00 -7.38
N GLU A 220 -15.10 -7.25 -7.33
CA GLU A 220 -15.87 -8.34 -6.70
C GLU A 220 -15.81 -8.22 -5.18
N VAL A 221 -16.92 -8.41 -4.52
CA VAL A 221 -17.02 -8.31 -3.05
C VAL A 221 -17.77 -9.49 -2.47
N LEU A 222 -17.22 -10.01 -1.37
CA LEU A 222 -17.88 -10.93 -0.45
C LEU A 222 -17.90 -10.27 0.93
N ASP A 223 -19.07 -9.83 1.37
CA ASP A 223 -19.28 -9.14 2.65
C ASP A 223 -20.24 -9.92 3.53
N ALA A 224 -19.74 -10.50 4.60
CA ALA A 224 -20.52 -11.31 5.55
C ALA A 224 -21.39 -12.41 4.88
N GLY A 225 -20.91 -12.98 3.77
CA GLY A 225 -21.59 -14.01 3.00
C GLY A 225 -22.44 -13.48 1.82
N GLU A 226 -22.61 -12.18 1.69
CA GLU A 226 -23.30 -11.54 0.56
C GLU A 226 -22.29 -11.22 -0.57
N TRP A 227 -22.64 -11.61 -1.81
CA TRP A 227 -21.86 -11.32 -3.00
C TRP A 227 -22.46 -10.14 -3.75
N TYR A 228 -21.59 -9.18 -4.13
CA TYR A 228 -21.96 -8.08 -5.02
C TYR A 228 -20.73 -7.50 -5.72
N ASP A 229 -20.98 -6.69 -6.74
CA ASP A 229 -19.96 -5.96 -7.47
C ASP A 229 -20.03 -4.47 -7.13
N VAL A 230 -18.86 -3.83 -7.01
CA VAL A 230 -18.72 -2.37 -6.94
C VAL A 230 -18.20 -1.86 -8.27
N ALA A 231 -18.97 -0.99 -8.91
CA ALA A 231 -18.59 -0.39 -10.19
C ALA A 231 -17.37 0.53 -10.04
N VAL A 232 -16.44 0.43 -10.97
CA VAL A 232 -15.29 1.35 -11.06
C VAL A 232 -15.67 2.47 -12.02
N PRO A 233 -15.67 3.74 -11.59
CA PRO A 233 -15.94 4.86 -12.47
C PRO A 233 -14.91 4.93 -13.61
N GLU A 234 -15.38 5.22 -14.81
CA GLU A 234 -14.50 5.40 -15.97
C GLU A 234 -13.74 6.73 -15.85
N PRO A 235 -12.39 6.71 -15.92
CA PRO A 235 -11.61 7.94 -15.89
C PRO A 235 -11.78 8.71 -17.20
N GLY A 236 -11.69 10.03 -17.18
CA GLY A 236 -11.74 10.86 -18.39
C GLY A 236 -10.60 10.55 -19.37
N ARG A 237 -9.43 10.18 -18.82
CA ARG A 237 -8.27 9.66 -19.57
C ARG A 237 -7.37 8.84 -18.65
N VAL A 238 -6.66 7.87 -19.19
CA VAL A 238 -5.60 7.15 -18.47
C VAL A 238 -4.24 7.73 -18.86
N VAL A 239 -3.52 8.27 -17.88
CA VAL A 239 -2.16 8.80 -18.02
C VAL A 239 -1.15 7.83 -17.45
N ASP A 240 -1.39 7.36 -16.21
CA ASP A 240 -0.52 6.41 -15.52
C ASP A 240 -1.32 5.60 -14.50
N THR A 241 -1.10 4.29 -14.46
CA THR A 241 -1.76 3.40 -13.51
C THR A 241 -0.88 3.04 -12.31
N LEU A 242 0.32 3.65 -12.20
CA LEU A 242 1.24 3.39 -11.11
C LEU A 242 0.63 3.83 -9.77
N GLY A 243 0.57 2.89 -8.82
CA GLY A 243 0.06 3.16 -7.48
C GLY A 243 -1.46 3.26 -7.36
N ALA A 244 -2.22 3.00 -8.45
CA ALA A 244 -3.69 3.03 -8.38
C ALA A 244 -4.23 2.05 -7.32
N GLY A 245 -3.60 0.88 -7.13
CA GLY A 245 -3.90 -0.04 -6.04
C GLY A 245 -3.66 0.58 -4.68
N ASP A 246 -2.49 1.22 -4.48
CA ASP A 246 -2.15 1.88 -3.22
C ASP A 246 -3.15 3.01 -2.91
N VAL A 247 -3.62 3.73 -3.94
CA VAL A 247 -4.64 4.78 -3.80
C VAL A 247 -5.98 4.17 -3.38
N VAL A 248 -6.40 3.03 -3.96
CA VAL A 248 -7.60 2.31 -3.48
C VAL A 248 -7.48 2.00 -1.99
N HIS A 249 -6.38 1.39 -1.57
CA HIS A 249 -6.21 0.94 -0.19
C HIS A 249 -6.11 2.12 0.79
N GLY A 250 -5.37 3.17 0.44
CA GLY A 250 -5.25 4.37 1.24
C GLY A 250 -6.58 5.12 1.40
N ALA A 251 -7.34 5.26 0.32
CA ALA A 251 -8.66 5.88 0.35
C ALA A 251 -9.69 5.01 1.09
N PHE A 252 -9.65 3.69 0.92
CA PHE A 252 -10.51 2.75 1.65
C PHE A 252 -10.30 2.86 3.16
N ALA A 253 -9.04 2.83 3.61
CA ALA A 253 -8.72 2.99 5.02
C ALA A 253 -9.11 4.37 5.56
N ALA A 254 -8.94 5.44 4.77
CA ALA A 254 -9.31 6.80 5.15
C ALA A 254 -10.83 6.96 5.31
N GLU A 255 -11.62 6.44 4.38
CA GLU A 255 -13.08 6.50 4.45
C GLU A 255 -13.63 5.64 5.60
N ALA A 256 -13.05 4.46 5.83
CA ALA A 256 -13.39 3.63 6.99
C ALA A 256 -13.08 4.34 8.33
N ALA A 257 -11.94 5.03 8.44
CA ALA A 257 -11.58 5.82 9.62
C ALA A 257 -12.52 7.03 9.84
N ARG A 258 -13.22 7.48 8.80
CA ARG A 258 -14.31 8.47 8.90
C ARG A 258 -15.64 7.88 9.32
N GLY A 259 -15.71 6.57 9.57
CA GLY A 259 -16.91 5.86 10.00
C GLY A 259 -17.79 5.36 8.85
N ALA A 260 -17.32 5.38 7.60
CA ALA A 260 -18.04 4.77 6.50
C ALA A 260 -18.08 3.22 6.66
N SER A 261 -19.18 2.59 6.24
CA SER A 261 -19.21 1.13 6.11
C SER A 261 -18.18 0.66 5.07
N TRP A 262 -17.74 -0.60 5.14
CA TRP A 262 -16.77 -1.15 4.20
C TRP A 262 -17.20 -0.97 2.73
N ARG A 263 -18.47 -1.19 2.45
CA ARG A 263 -19.05 -0.99 1.11
C ARG A 263 -18.89 0.45 0.63
N VAL A 264 -19.35 1.41 1.44
CA VAL A 264 -19.26 2.84 1.08
C VAL A 264 -17.82 3.30 0.98
N ALA A 265 -16.94 2.82 1.88
CA ALA A 265 -15.52 3.11 1.82
C ALA A 265 -14.89 2.61 0.50
N LEU A 266 -15.24 1.40 0.06
CA LEU A 266 -14.76 0.86 -1.21
C LEU A 266 -15.29 1.63 -2.42
N GLU A 267 -16.59 1.96 -2.46
CA GLU A 267 -17.20 2.76 -3.53
C GLU A 267 -16.49 4.12 -3.70
N ARG A 268 -16.17 4.79 -2.60
CA ARG A 268 -15.43 6.05 -2.62
C ARG A 268 -13.96 5.87 -3.00
N ALA A 269 -13.33 4.80 -2.50
CA ALA A 269 -11.93 4.50 -2.78
C ALA A 269 -11.67 4.24 -4.27
N VAL A 270 -12.53 3.46 -4.94
CA VAL A 270 -12.37 3.21 -6.38
C VAL A 270 -12.59 4.48 -7.21
N ALA A 271 -13.44 5.41 -6.76
CA ALA A 271 -13.63 6.69 -7.42
C ALA A 271 -12.38 7.58 -7.29
N VAL A 272 -11.70 7.58 -6.14
CA VAL A 272 -10.42 8.29 -5.96
C VAL A 272 -9.35 7.68 -6.86
N ALA A 273 -9.24 6.36 -6.90
CA ALA A 273 -8.26 5.67 -7.75
C ALA A 273 -8.51 5.89 -9.24
N SER A 274 -9.78 5.92 -9.69
CA SER A 274 -10.10 6.24 -11.10
C SER A 274 -9.66 7.65 -11.48
N ARG A 275 -9.75 8.62 -10.57
CA ARG A 275 -9.19 9.97 -10.81
C ARG A 275 -7.67 9.97 -10.75
N SER A 276 -7.05 9.17 -9.88
CA SER A 276 -5.59 9.15 -9.75
C SER A 276 -4.89 8.74 -11.04
N VAL A 277 -5.46 7.82 -11.80
CA VAL A 277 -4.87 7.36 -13.08
C VAL A 277 -4.87 8.41 -14.19
N GLU A 278 -5.55 9.54 -14.00
CA GLU A 278 -5.52 10.70 -14.91
C GLU A 278 -4.25 11.55 -14.74
N HIS A 279 -3.39 11.20 -13.78
CA HIS A 279 -2.18 11.94 -13.41
C HIS A 279 -0.95 11.02 -13.35
N PRO A 280 0.27 11.55 -13.51
CA PRO A 280 1.48 10.73 -13.48
C PRO A 280 1.83 10.27 -12.06
N GLY A 281 2.18 9.00 -11.92
CA GLY A 281 2.60 8.38 -10.65
C GLY A 281 1.49 8.29 -9.60
N ALA A 282 1.80 7.65 -8.48
CA ALA A 282 0.83 7.39 -7.41
C ALA A 282 0.26 8.65 -6.74
N ARG A 283 0.94 9.80 -6.84
CA ARG A 283 0.60 11.03 -6.10
C ARG A 283 0.39 12.27 -6.96
N GLY A 284 0.52 12.16 -8.29
CA GLY A 284 0.37 13.31 -9.20
C GLY A 284 -1.02 13.96 -9.18
N TRP A 285 -2.01 13.26 -8.67
CA TRP A 285 -3.39 13.77 -8.51
C TRP A 285 -3.57 14.66 -7.26
N VAL A 286 -2.65 14.60 -6.28
CA VAL A 286 -2.74 15.36 -5.04
C VAL A 286 -2.56 16.86 -5.33
N GLY A 287 -3.53 17.66 -4.91
CA GLY A 287 -3.54 19.12 -5.18
C GLY A 287 -3.91 19.51 -6.62
N ALA A 288 -4.23 18.56 -7.49
CA ALA A 288 -4.78 18.87 -8.82
C ALA A 288 -6.20 19.45 -8.70
N ALA A 289 -6.59 20.30 -9.64
CA ALA A 289 -7.91 20.91 -9.63
C ALA A 289 -9.00 19.82 -9.64
N GLY A 290 -9.86 19.81 -8.63
CA GLY A 290 -10.89 18.78 -8.43
C GLY A 290 -10.51 17.67 -7.45
N SER A 291 -9.37 17.75 -6.76
CA SER A 291 -9.11 16.89 -5.59
C SER A 291 -10.15 17.20 -4.50
N PRO A 292 -10.67 16.16 -3.79
CA PRO A 292 -11.69 16.34 -2.76
C PRO A 292 -11.18 17.16 -1.58
#